data_bf0a4abe34cb3ab55844e546ca717b52
#
_entry.id   bf0a4abe34cb3ab55844e546ca717b52
#
_cell.length_a   1.000
_cell.length_b   1.000
_cell.length_c   1.000
_cell.angle_alpha   90.00
_cell.angle_beta   90.00
_cell.angle_gamma   90.00
#
_symmetry.space_group_name_H-M   'P 1'
#
loop_
_entity.id
_entity.type
_entity.pdbx_description
1 polymer ?
#
loop_
_entity_poly.entity_id
_entity_poly.type
_entity_poly.pdbx_seq_one_letter_code
_entity_poly.pdbx_strand_id
1 'polypeptide(L)'
;MNLFLASTPFQLINTLEAIEHYQCSKNIIIVREQENDNAERQIEELLARHDWFGIIRLERNPTRSLYPRLVLVLNQVRKLNPSMEFDYVFYTEYPSRRVATILGNISIKNKEVMYDDGTWTLKAYEEQLRDNVRVSYSQLKRNLTLNIFGYKKPRDFYIHEKFELFTLFDLKAEHFHIETNTYPRLRRQISKQPTIFKTKSSRAMFIGDGATDGGIDLNEYKKKLATLMRAI
;
A
#
# COMPACT_ATOMS: atom_id res chain seq x y z
N MET A 1 4.28 18.23 -4.95
CA MET A 1 4.30 17.44 -3.69
C MET A 1 3.45 16.20 -3.89
N ASN A 2 3.88 15.06 -3.35
CA ASN A 2 3.20 13.78 -3.58
C ASN A 2 2.77 13.14 -2.25
N LEU A 3 1.70 12.37 -2.27
CA LEU A 3 1.15 11.68 -1.11
C LEU A 3 1.13 10.18 -1.35
N PHE A 4 1.67 9.43 -0.41
CA PHE A 4 1.70 7.97 -0.44
C PHE A 4 0.95 7.39 0.77
N LEU A 5 0.23 6.30 0.56
CA LEU A 5 -0.46 5.55 1.61
C LEU A 5 0.02 4.10 1.57
N ALA A 6 0.62 3.63 2.65
CA ALA A 6 1.09 2.26 2.79
C ALA A 6 0.71 1.67 4.15
N SER A 7 0.54 0.35 4.20
CA SER A 7 0.14 -0.38 5.42
C SER A 7 1.03 -1.56 5.73
N THR A 8 1.79 -2.06 4.77
CA THR A 8 2.61 -3.27 4.93
C THR A 8 4.01 -3.03 4.37
N PRO A 9 5.01 -3.84 4.77
CA PRO A 9 6.35 -3.76 4.17
C PRO A 9 6.34 -3.93 2.64
N PHE A 10 5.50 -4.83 2.11
CA PHE A 10 5.37 -5.03 0.66
C PHE A 10 4.84 -3.78 -0.04
N GLN A 11 3.79 -3.16 0.51
CA GLN A 11 3.27 -1.90 -0.02
C GLN A 11 4.32 -0.77 0.02
N LEU A 12 5.19 -0.76 1.04
CA LEU A 12 6.27 0.22 1.13
C LEU A 12 7.39 -0.03 0.11
N ILE A 13 7.67 -1.29 -0.24
CA ILE A 13 8.55 -1.60 -1.37
C ILE A 13 7.98 -1.03 -2.66
N ASN A 14 6.68 -1.26 -2.93
CA ASN A 14 6.00 -0.69 -4.10
C ASN A 14 5.99 0.84 -4.08
N THR A 15 5.86 1.46 -2.90
CA THR A 15 6.00 2.90 -2.73
C THR A 15 7.36 3.40 -3.22
N LEU A 16 8.44 2.72 -2.81
CA LEU A 16 9.80 3.11 -3.20
C LEU A 16 10.06 2.91 -4.71
N GLU A 17 9.47 1.89 -5.33
CA GLU A 17 9.50 1.70 -6.78
C GLU A 17 8.72 2.83 -7.49
N ALA A 18 7.52 3.16 -7.02
CA ALA A 18 6.71 4.23 -7.58
C ALA A 18 7.41 5.59 -7.49
N ILE A 19 8.06 5.92 -6.35
CA ILE A 19 8.84 7.15 -6.20
C ILE A 19 9.89 7.29 -7.30
N GLU A 20 10.62 6.21 -7.58
CA GLU A 20 11.66 6.21 -8.60
C GLU A 20 11.06 6.27 -10.01
N HIS A 21 10.04 5.46 -10.29
CA HIS A 21 9.39 5.40 -11.60
C HIS A 21 8.77 6.73 -12.00
N TYR A 22 7.99 7.36 -11.10
CA TYR A 22 7.34 8.66 -11.34
C TYR A 22 8.22 9.87 -11.04
N GLN A 23 9.49 9.66 -10.68
CA GLN A 23 10.45 10.70 -10.32
C GLN A 23 9.92 11.68 -9.27
N CYS A 24 9.24 11.14 -8.26
CA CYS A 24 8.61 11.91 -7.22
C CYS A 24 9.62 12.58 -6.29
N SER A 25 9.53 13.91 -6.18
CA SER A 25 10.24 14.70 -5.18
C SER A 25 9.24 15.24 -4.14
N LYS A 26 9.71 15.59 -2.94
CA LYS A 26 8.83 16.14 -1.89
C LYS A 26 7.65 15.22 -1.54
N ASN A 27 7.97 14.07 -0.92
CA ASN A 27 7.03 12.98 -0.67
C ASN A 27 6.56 12.96 0.79
N ILE A 28 5.25 13.00 1.00
CA ILE A 28 4.61 12.71 2.29
C ILE A 28 4.10 11.27 2.24
N ILE A 29 4.34 10.52 3.31
CA ILE A 29 3.78 9.17 3.44
C ILE A 29 2.90 9.05 4.68
N ILE A 30 1.75 8.40 4.53
CA ILE A 30 0.89 7.94 5.61
C ILE A 30 1.11 6.44 5.77
N VAL A 31 1.66 6.03 6.90
CA VAL A 31 1.94 4.62 7.19
C VAL A 31 1.10 4.15 8.37
N ARG A 32 0.43 3.02 8.20
CA ARG A 32 -0.33 2.39 9.27
C ARG A 32 0.58 1.58 10.18
N GLU A 33 0.46 1.76 11.49
CA GLU A 33 1.15 0.95 12.49
C GLU A 33 0.77 -0.53 12.39
N GLN A 34 1.71 -1.42 12.65
CA GLN A 34 1.53 -2.86 12.63
C GLN A 34 1.30 -3.42 14.04
N GLU A 35 0.66 -4.58 14.14
CA GLU A 35 0.59 -5.35 15.40
C GLU A 35 1.83 -6.24 15.60
N ASN A 36 2.46 -6.59 14.51
CA ASN A 36 3.61 -7.49 14.49
C ASN A 36 4.90 -6.66 14.51
N ASP A 37 5.70 -6.80 15.57
CA ASP A 37 6.96 -6.08 15.75
C ASP A 37 7.94 -6.29 14.58
N ASN A 38 7.90 -7.46 13.97
CA ASN A 38 8.75 -7.79 12.81
C ASN A 38 8.35 -6.96 11.58
N ALA A 39 7.04 -6.84 11.33
CA ALA A 39 6.53 -6.02 10.24
C ALA A 39 6.80 -4.53 10.51
N GLU A 40 6.63 -4.08 11.76
CA GLU A 40 6.93 -2.69 12.14
C GLU A 40 8.42 -2.36 11.95
N ARG A 41 9.32 -3.25 12.39
CA ARG A 41 10.76 -3.08 12.17
C ARG A 41 11.12 -3.02 10.68
N GLN A 42 10.51 -3.87 9.85
CA GLN A 42 10.73 -3.84 8.39
C GLN A 42 10.23 -2.53 7.78
N ILE A 43 9.12 -1.98 8.27
CA ILE A 43 8.60 -0.68 7.84
C ILE A 43 9.61 0.43 8.19
N GLU A 44 10.15 0.45 9.41
CA GLU A 44 11.16 1.45 9.81
C GLU A 44 12.42 1.35 8.94
N GLU A 45 12.92 0.14 8.70
CA GLU A 45 14.07 -0.09 7.84
C GLU A 45 13.84 0.39 6.39
N LEU A 46 12.62 0.23 5.87
CA LEU A 46 12.26 0.69 4.53
C LEU A 46 12.05 2.20 4.47
N LEU A 47 11.42 2.78 5.49
CA LEU A 47 11.26 4.24 5.59
C LEU A 47 12.61 4.95 5.63
N ALA A 48 13.60 4.40 6.34
CA ALA A 48 14.95 4.95 6.40
C ALA A 48 15.69 4.97 5.06
N ARG A 49 15.17 4.30 4.02
CA ARG A 49 15.78 4.25 2.67
C ARG A 49 15.39 5.43 1.76
N HIS A 50 14.60 6.36 2.26
CA HIS A 50 14.16 7.52 1.49
C HIS A 50 14.07 8.75 2.38
N ASP A 51 14.43 9.91 1.82
CA ASP A 51 14.29 11.21 2.48
C ASP A 51 12.86 11.73 2.31
N TRP A 52 12.03 11.50 3.32
CA TRP A 52 10.63 11.89 3.33
C TRP A 52 10.48 13.36 3.74
N PHE A 53 9.69 14.12 3.00
CA PHE A 53 9.27 15.45 3.45
C PHE A 53 8.40 15.39 4.71
N GLY A 54 7.65 14.33 4.89
CA GLY A 54 6.87 14.05 6.09
C GLY A 54 6.43 12.59 6.20
N ILE A 55 6.51 12.05 7.40
CA ILE A 55 5.99 10.72 7.75
C ILE A 55 4.86 10.91 8.74
N ILE A 56 3.68 10.39 8.41
CA ILE A 56 2.49 10.44 9.26
C ILE A 56 2.13 9.01 9.66
N ARG A 57 2.06 8.76 10.96
CA ARG A 57 1.64 7.46 11.49
C ARG A 57 0.13 7.42 11.70
N LEU A 58 -0.53 6.43 11.12
CA LEU A 58 -1.92 6.12 11.40
C LEU A 58 -1.96 5.02 12.48
N GLU A 59 -2.28 5.44 13.69
CA GLU A 59 -2.39 4.54 14.85
C GLU A 59 -3.33 3.35 14.55
N ARG A 60 -2.88 2.15 14.87
CA ARG A 60 -3.70 0.95 14.85
C ARG A 60 -4.34 0.73 16.22
N ASN A 61 -5.50 1.32 16.42
CA ASN A 61 -6.25 1.10 17.63
C ASN A 61 -7.62 0.46 17.29
N PRO A 62 -7.83 -0.84 17.58
CA PRO A 62 -9.08 -1.52 17.27
C PRO A 62 -10.28 -1.02 18.07
N THR A 63 -10.05 -0.42 19.23
CA THR A 63 -11.11 0.07 20.12
C THR A 63 -11.57 1.49 19.78
N ARG A 64 -10.76 2.27 19.07
CA ARG A 64 -11.12 3.63 18.64
C ARG A 64 -11.74 3.63 17.26
N SER A 65 -12.75 4.49 17.07
CA SER A 65 -13.35 4.72 15.76
C SER A 65 -12.30 5.18 14.75
N LEU A 66 -12.41 4.71 13.51
CA LEU A 66 -11.50 5.08 12.41
C LEU A 66 -11.50 6.59 12.14
N TYR A 67 -12.67 7.25 12.17
CA TYR A 67 -12.80 8.63 11.73
C TYR A 67 -12.07 9.67 12.58
N PRO A 68 -12.09 9.62 13.93
CA PRO A 68 -11.26 10.52 14.75
C PRO A 68 -9.76 10.39 14.44
N ARG A 69 -9.29 9.16 14.18
CA ARG A 69 -7.88 8.92 13.79
C ARG A 69 -7.57 9.51 12.42
N LEU A 70 -8.49 9.39 11.47
CA LEU A 70 -8.33 10.01 10.15
C LEU A 70 -8.35 11.55 10.22
N VAL A 71 -9.14 12.13 11.11
CA VAL A 71 -9.09 13.58 11.38
C VAL A 71 -7.70 14.01 11.84
N LEU A 72 -7.07 13.26 12.75
CA LEU A 72 -5.69 13.55 13.19
C LEU A 72 -4.70 13.44 12.03
N VAL A 73 -4.81 12.41 11.20
CA VAL A 73 -3.99 12.26 9.99
C VAL A 73 -4.19 13.44 9.03
N LEU A 74 -5.42 13.80 8.72
CA LEU A 74 -5.74 14.92 7.82
C LEU A 74 -5.24 16.25 8.37
N ASN A 75 -5.28 16.47 9.69
CA ASN A 75 -4.69 17.64 10.32
C ASN A 75 -3.17 17.69 10.13
N GLN A 76 -2.47 16.54 10.25
CA GLN A 76 -1.03 16.46 10.00
C GLN A 76 -0.70 16.70 8.52
N VAL A 77 -1.49 16.11 7.60
CA VAL A 77 -1.36 16.37 6.15
C VAL A 77 -1.51 17.88 5.88
N ARG A 78 -2.54 18.52 6.44
CA ARG A 78 -2.79 19.96 6.26
C ARG A 78 -1.67 20.82 6.84
N LYS A 79 -1.05 20.40 7.95
CA LYS A 79 0.10 21.10 8.53
C LYS A 79 1.32 21.04 7.62
N LEU A 80 1.56 19.91 6.96
CA LEU A 80 2.68 19.73 6.03
C LEU A 80 2.39 20.34 4.65
N ASN A 81 1.15 20.28 4.21
CA ASN A 81 0.68 20.83 2.93
C ASN A 81 -0.65 21.58 3.13
N PRO A 82 -0.63 22.89 3.46
CA PRO A 82 -1.83 23.67 3.75
C PRO A 82 -2.84 23.73 2.59
N SER A 83 -2.37 23.68 1.34
CA SER A 83 -3.25 23.68 0.15
C SER A 83 -4.03 22.38 0.00
N MET A 84 -3.60 21.31 0.63
CA MET A 84 -4.15 19.94 0.44
C MET A 84 -4.14 19.48 -1.03
N GLU A 85 -3.27 20.08 -1.86
CA GLU A 85 -3.12 19.73 -3.27
C GLU A 85 -1.87 18.90 -3.49
N PHE A 86 -2.00 17.82 -4.23
CA PHE A 86 -0.90 16.90 -4.53
C PHE A 86 -0.77 16.71 -6.04
N ASP A 87 0.47 16.60 -6.53
CA ASP A 87 0.72 16.30 -7.93
C ASP A 87 0.32 14.85 -8.22
N TYR A 88 0.80 13.93 -7.41
CA TYR A 88 0.45 12.51 -7.45
C TYR A 88 -0.02 12.03 -6.08
N VAL A 89 -0.99 11.12 -6.11
CA VAL A 89 -1.45 10.40 -4.91
C VAL A 89 -1.41 8.91 -5.17
N PHE A 90 -0.71 8.19 -4.31
CA PHE A 90 -0.46 6.77 -4.44
C PHE A 90 -1.10 6.00 -3.28
N TYR A 91 -1.79 4.93 -3.58
CA TYR A 91 -2.42 4.08 -2.56
C TYR A 91 -2.56 2.63 -3.05
N THR A 92 -2.86 1.74 -2.12
CA THR A 92 -3.17 0.34 -2.37
C THR A 92 -4.66 0.06 -2.09
N GLU A 93 -5.05 -0.75 -1.25
CA GLU A 93 -6.35 -1.00 -0.61
C GLU A 93 -7.59 -0.41 -1.35
N TYR A 94 -7.82 -0.84 -2.56
CA TYR A 94 -9.05 -0.48 -3.31
C TYR A 94 -10.11 -1.61 -3.16
N PRO A 95 -11.36 -1.30 -2.83
CA PRO A 95 -11.84 -0.04 -2.26
C PRO A 95 -11.64 -0.03 -0.72
N SER A 96 -11.17 1.08 -0.19
CA SER A 96 -10.94 1.25 1.26
C SER A 96 -11.58 2.53 1.77
N ARG A 97 -12.36 2.43 2.86
CA ARG A 97 -12.98 3.60 3.49
C ARG A 97 -11.94 4.61 4.00
N ARG A 98 -10.80 4.13 4.46
CA ARG A 98 -9.67 4.96 4.88
C ARG A 98 -9.15 5.78 3.71
N VAL A 99 -8.82 5.13 2.62
CA VAL A 99 -8.34 5.77 1.39
C VAL A 99 -9.41 6.73 0.85
N ALA A 100 -10.67 6.30 0.76
CA ALA A 100 -11.81 7.13 0.33
C ALA A 100 -11.95 8.42 1.15
N THR A 101 -11.70 8.37 2.48
CA THR A 101 -11.76 9.55 3.35
C THR A 101 -10.62 10.52 3.04
N ILE A 102 -9.41 10.01 2.86
CA ILE A 102 -8.24 10.85 2.53
C ILE A 102 -8.46 11.49 1.16
N LEU A 103 -8.80 10.70 0.14
CA LEU A 103 -9.05 11.18 -1.23
C LEU A 103 -10.20 12.20 -1.30
N GLY A 104 -11.21 12.08 -0.44
CA GLY A 104 -12.32 13.04 -0.36
C GLY A 104 -11.92 14.43 0.18
N ASN A 105 -10.72 14.53 0.78
CA ASN A 105 -10.27 15.74 1.47
C ASN A 105 -9.00 16.36 0.88
N ILE A 106 -8.56 15.90 -0.26
CA ILE A 106 -7.38 16.41 -0.99
C ILE A 106 -7.76 16.69 -2.45
N SER A 107 -6.92 17.44 -3.14
CA SER A 107 -6.99 17.67 -4.59
C SER A 107 -5.80 17.00 -5.27
N ILE A 108 -6.04 16.39 -6.44
CA ILE A 108 -5.04 15.69 -7.23
C ILE A 108 -4.86 16.44 -8.55
N LYS A 109 -3.64 16.92 -8.81
CA LYS A 109 -3.34 17.69 -10.02
C LYS A 109 -3.11 16.79 -11.23
N ASN A 110 -2.21 15.82 -11.10
CA ASN A 110 -1.77 14.99 -12.22
C ASN A 110 -2.46 13.62 -12.21
N LYS A 111 -2.00 12.69 -11.37
CA LYS A 111 -2.51 11.31 -11.37
C LYS A 111 -2.84 10.79 -9.98
N GLU A 112 -3.84 9.95 -9.96
CA GLU A 112 -4.22 9.06 -8.87
C GLU A 112 -3.75 7.66 -9.22
N VAL A 113 -2.78 7.14 -8.49
CA VAL A 113 -2.13 5.87 -8.82
C VAL A 113 -2.44 4.83 -7.75
N MET A 114 -3.12 3.77 -8.15
CA MET A 114 -3.20 2.56 -7.34
C MET A 114 -1.97 1.71 -7.63
N TYR A 115 -1.27 1.21 -6.61
CA TYR A 115 -0.17 0.26 -6.78
C TYR A 115 -0.43 -1.05 -6.03
N ASP A 116 0.39 -2.06 -6.31
CA ASP A 116 0.14 -3.43 -5.88
C ASP A 116 -0.01 -3.63 -4.36
N ASP A 117 -0.99 -4.44 -4.01
CA ASP A 117 -1.23 -5.02 -2.68
C ASP A 117 -1.20 -6.56 -2.75
N GLY A 118 -0.24 -7.09 -3.46
CA GLY A 118 -0.14 -8.52 -3.75
C GLY A 118 -1.35 -9.02 -4.55
N THR A 119 -1.80 -10.22 -4.23
CA THR A 119 -2.96 -10.85 -4.91
C THR A 119 -4.28 -10.10 -4.68
N TRP A 120 -4.34 -9.20 -3.69
CA TRP A 120 -5.50 -8.34 -3.50
C TRP A 120 -5.74 -7.40 -4.68
N THR A 121 -4.66 -6.98 -5.37
CA THR A 121 -4.76 -6.19 -6.62
C THR A 121 -5.55 -6.92 -7.69
N LEU A 122 -5.33 -8.23 -7.86
CA LEU A 122 -6.09 -9.06 -8.81
C LEU A 122 -7.57 -9.11 -8.45
N LYS A 123 -7.88 -9.28 -7.15
CA LYS A 123 -9.25 -9.28 -6.67
C LYS A 123 -9.93 -7.92 -6.92
N ALA A 124 -9.26 -6.82 -6.58
CA ALA A 124 -9.78 -5.48 -6.83
C ALA A 124 -10.00 -5.24 -8.33
N TYR A 125 -9.09 -5.71 -9.17
CA TYR A 125 -9.22 -5.62 -10.62
C TYR A 125 -10.46 -6.38 -11.11
N GLU A 126 -10.63 -7.64 -10.74
CA GLU A 126 -11.76 -8.47 -11.19
C GLU A 126 -13.12 -7.97 -10.69
N GLU A 127 -13.20 -7.53 -9.44
CA GLU A 127 -14.47 -7.17 -8.82
C GLU A 127 -14.88 -5.72 -9.08
N GLN A 128 -13.92 -4.79 -9.33
CA GLN A 128 -14.24 -3.37 -9.40
C GLN A 128 -13.62 -2.62 -10.58
N LEU A 129 -12.30 -2.83 -10.85
CA LEU A 129 -11.61 -1.95 -11.79
C LEU A 129 -11.95 -2.28 -13.24
N ARG A 130 -11.97 -3.55 -13.62
CA ARG A 130 -12.23 -3.99 -14.99
C ARG A 130 -13.53 -3.40 -15.55
N ASP A 131 -14.59 -3.45 -14.75
CA ASP A 131 -15.93 -3.04 -15.17
C ASP A 131 -16.30 -1.64 -14.63
N ASN A 132 -15.33 -0.91 -14.07
CA ASN A 132 -15.50 0.44 -13.48
C ASN A 132 -16.67 0.50 -12.48
N VAL A 133 -16.74 -0.48 -11.58
CA VAL A 133 -17.80 -0.56 -10.58
C VAL A 133 -17.64 0.55 -9.55
N ARG A 134 -18.65 1.41 -9.42
CA ARG A 134 -18.66 2.48 -8.42
C ARG A 134 -18.91 1.93 -7.02
N VAL A 135 -18.02 2.24 -6.08
CA VAL A 135 -18.17 1.87 -4.67
C VAL A 135 -18.41 3.10 -3.83
N SER A 136 -19.57 3.16 -3.16
CA SER A 136 -20.01 4.30 -2.35
C SER A 136 -19.98 3.99 -0.85
N TYR A 137 -19.62 4.99 -0.05
CA TYR A 137 -19.60 4.92 1.40
C TYR A 137 -20.64 5.84 2.03
N SER A 138 -21.87 5.38 2.12
CA SER A 138 -22.97 6.13 2.74
C SER A 138 -23.17 5.70 4.20
N GLN A 139 -22.70 6.50 5.17
CA GLN A 139 -22.95 6.29 6.60
C GLN A 139 -23.11 7.63 7.33
N LEU A 140 -24.35 8.10 7.49
CA LEU A 140 -24.68 9.42 8.07
C LEU A 140 -24.01 9.70 9.42
N LYS A 141 -24.08 8.77 10.39
CA LYS A 141 -23.50 8.97 11.73
C LYS A 141 -21.98 9.12 11.73
N ARG A 142 -21.28 8.45 10.82
CA ARG A 142 -19.81 8.48 10.74
C ARG A 142 -19.32 9.72 9.99
N ASN A 143 -20.09 10.19 9.02
CA ASN A 143 -19.79 11.43 8.29
C ASN A 143 -19.89 12.67 9.19
N LEU A 144 -20.75 12.63 10.22
CA LEU A 144 -20.88 13.71 11.19
C LEU A 144 -19.55 14.06 11.89
N THR A 145 -18.78 13.05 12.28
CA THR A 145 -17.46 13.27 12.90
C THR A 145 -16.53 14.08 11.98
N LEU A 146 -16.46 13.73 10.69
CA LEU A 146 -15.65 14.47 9.73
C LEU A 146 -16.13 15.91 9.57
N ASN A 147 -17.44 16.11 9.45
CA ASN A 147 -18.04 17.44 9.26
C ASN A 147 -17.78 18.38 10.45
N ILE A 148 -17.85 17.87 11.70
CA ILE A 148 -17.55 18.66 12.92
C ILE A 148 -16.12 19.23 12.87
N PHE A 149 -15.18 18.50 12.28
CA PHE A 149 -13.79 18.92 12.14
C PHE A 149 -13.50 19.63 10.80
N GLY A 150 -14.53 19.96 10.03
CA GLY A 150 -14.41 20.68 8.75
C GLY A 150 -13.88 19.82 7.59
N TYR A 151 -14.02 18.51 7.68
CA TYR A 151 -13.66 17.57 6.63
C TYR A 151 -14.88 17.04 5.88
N LYS A 152 -14.70 16.71 4.61
CA LYS A 152 -15.73 16.14 3.75
C LYS A 152 -15.89 14.63 4.05
N LYS A 153 -17.06 14.10 3.69
CA LYS A 153 -17.35 12.67 3.70
C LYS A 153 -16.36 11.89 2.80
N PRO A 154 -16.20 10.57 3.00
CA PRO A 154 -15.45 9.73 2.08
C PRO A 154 -15.92 9.92 0.64
N ARG A 155 -14.98 9.97 -0.31
CA ARG A 155 -15.27 9.99 -1.74
C ARG A 155 -15.71 8.60 -2.20
N ASP A 156 -16.57 8.54 -3.19
CA ASP A 156 -16.83 7.28 -3.88
C ASP A 156 -15.58 6.84 -4.67
N PHE A 157 -15.35 5.54 -4.75
CA PHE A 157 -14.38 4.98 -5.67
C PHE A 157 -15.04 4.76 -7.03
N TYR A 158 -14.40 5.24 -8.05
CA TYR A 158 -14.69 5.02 -9.46
C TYR A 158 -13.45 5.39 -10.28
N ILE A 159 -13.32 4.80 -11.45
CA ILE A 159 -12.25 5.14 -12.39
C ILE A 159 -12.60 6.45 -13.08
N HIS A 160 -11.63 7.36 -13.12
CA HIS A 160 -11.71 8.65 -13.76
C HIS A 160 -10.44 8.91 -14.58
N GLU A 161 -10.41 9.96 -15.37
CA GLU A 161 -9.33 10.28 -16.34
C GLU A 161 -7.90 10.31 -15.77
N LYS A 162 -7.76 10.60 -14.47
CA LYS A 162 -6.46 10.66 -13.79
C LYS A 162 -6.06 9.35 -13.11
N PHE A 163 -6.94 8.32 -13.12
CA PHE A 163 -6.65 7.05 -12.48
C PHE A 163 -5.67 6.22 -13.30
N GLU A 164 -4.72 5.61 -12.59
CA GLU A 164 -3.71 4.72 -13.17
C GLU A 164 -3.44 3.55 -12.22
N LEU A 165 -3.20 2.37 -12.77
CA LEU A 165 -2.77 1.19 -12.02
C LEU A 165 -1.29 0.92 -12.30
N PHE A 166 -0.45 0.95 -11.27
CA PHE A 166 0.96 0.60 -11.32
C PHE A 166 1.16 -0.80 -10.75
N THR A 167 1.40 -1.80 -11.59
CA THR A 167 1.33 -3.20 -11.19
C THR A 167 2.36 -4.10 -11.87
N LEU A 168 2.74 -5.19 -11.21
CA LEU A 168 3.55 -6.25 -11.79
C LEU A 168 2.73 -7.23 -12.66
N PHE A 169 1.40 -7.21 -12.52
CA PHE A 169 0.53 -8.16 -13.19
C PHE A 169 0.26 -7.74 -14.64
N ASP A 170 0.25 -8.71 -15.54
CA ASP A 170 -0.14 -8.49 -16.95
C ASP A 170 -1.68 -8.42 -17.04
N LEU A 171 -2.21 -7.22 -16.86
CA LEU A 171 -3.64 -6.92 -16.87
C LEU A 171 -3.97 -6.05 -18.09
N LYS A 172 -5.24 -6.06 -18.52
CA LYS A 172 -5.75 -5.25 -19.62
C LYS A 172 -6.85 -4.33 -19.13
N ALA A 173 -6.83 -3.06 -19.53
CA ALA A 173 -7.86 -2.10 -19.17
C ALA A 173 -8.27 -1.27 -20.39
N GLU A 174 -9.59 -1.04 -20.53
CA GLU A 174 -10.16 -0.17 -21.55
C GLU A 174 -10.41 1.25 -21.03
N HIS A 175 -10.54 1.40 -19.69
CA HIS A 175 -11.02 2.63 -19.08
C HIS A 175 -9.94 3.41 -18.31
N PHE A 176 -8.73 2.84 -18.17
CA PHE A 176 -7.63 3.48 -17.45
C PHE A 176 -6.28 2.97 -17.97
N HIS A 177 -5.22 3.71 -17.63
CA HIS A 177 -3.86 3.32 -17.97
C HIS A 177 -3.31 2.32 -16.96
N ILE A 178 -2.60 1.30 -17.46
CA ILE A 178 -1.83 0.37 -16.63
C ILE A 178 -0.34 0.58 -16.93
N GLU A 179 0.41 0.87 -15.89
CA GLU A 179 1.85 1.01 -15.91
C GLU A 179 2.51 -0.20 -15.26
N THR A 180 3.49 -0.80 -15.92
CA THR A 180 4.11 -2.03 -15.45
C THR A 180 5.21 -1.75 -14.42
N ASN A 181 5.08 -2.33 -13.22
CA ASN A 181 6.13 -2.33 -12.23
C ASN A 181 7.10 -3.51 -12.45
N THR A 182 8.27 -3.25 -12.99
CA THR A 182 9.33 -4.25 -13.20
C THR A 182 10.30 -4.38 -12.03
N TYR A 183 10.07 -3.69 -10.94
CA TYR A 183 10.91 -3.64 -9.74
C TYR A 183 12.39 -3.30 -10.01
N PRO A 184 12.71 -2.25 -10.74
CA PRO A 184 14.10 -1.94 -11.10
C PRO A 184 14.95 -1.59 -9.87
N ARG A 185 14.39 -0.88 -8.90
CA ARG A 185 15.07 -0.53 -7.64
C ARG A 185 15.41 -1.79 -6.82
N LEU A 186 14.42 -2.65 -6.60
CA LEU A 186 14.60 -3.90 -5.86
C LEU A 186 15.62 -4.81 -6.53
N ARG A 187 15.53 -4.99 -7.85
CA ARG A 187 16.50 -5.77 -8.64
C ARG A 187 17.93 -5.25 -8.47
N ARG A 188 18.15 -3.93 -8.52
CA ARG A 188 19.47 -3.34 -8.28
C ARG A 188 19.98 -3.57 -6.85
N GLN A 189 19.11 -3.57 -5.86
CA GLN A 189 19.49 -3.86 -4.48
C GLN A 189 19.90 -5.31 -4.29
N ILE A 190 19.14 -6.25 -4.85
CA ILE A 190 19.45 -7.68 -4.78
C ILE A 190 20.76 -7.99 -5.54
N SER A 191 20.98 -7.41 -6.72
CA SER A 191 22.19 -7.66 -7.52
C SER A 191 23.48 -7.14 -6.88
N LYS A 192 23.39 -6.17 -5.97
CA LYS A 192 24.54 -5.66 -5.20
C LYS A 192 24.90 -6.54 -4.00
N GLN A 193 24.02 -7.45 -3.57
CA GLN A 193 24.35 -8.39 -2.52
C GLN A 193 25.30 -9.47 -3.05
N PRO A 194 26.34 -9.84 -2.29
CA PRO A 194 27.23 -10.90 -2.69
C PRO A 194 26.40 -12.17 -2.91
N THR A 195 26.55 -12.75 -4.09
CA THR A 195 25.80 -13.95 -4.48
C THR A 195 26.13 -15.07 -3.49
N ILE A 196 25.25 -15.34 -2.56
CA ILE A 196 25.36 -16.45 -1.59
C ILE A 196 25.42 -17.83 -2.30
N PHE A 197 25.19 -17.84 -3.63
CA PHE A 197 25.03 -19.03 -4.46
C PHE A 197 26.18 -19.28 -5.41
N LYS A 198 27.42 -19.32 -4.90
CA LYS A 198 28.60 -19.72 -5.71
C LYS A 198 28.90 -21.21 -5.67
N THR A 199 27.98 -22.08 -5.33
CA THR A 199 28.22 -23.52 -5.32
C THR A 199 27.42 -24.24 -6.41
N LYS A 200 28.07 -25.15 -7.11
CA LYS A 200 27.52 -26.03 -8.17
C LYS A 200 26.45 -27.03 -7.66
N SER A 201 25.95 -26.90 -6.46
CA SER A 201 24.90 -27.78 -5.93
C SER A 201 23.52 -27.27 -6.32
N SER A 202 22.65 -28.16 -6.75
CA SER A 202 21.22 -27.89 -6.94
C SER A 202 20.64 -27.39 -5.62
N ARG A 203 20.07 -26.16 -5.62
CA ARG A 203 19.44 -25.57 -4.44
C ARG A 203 18.01 -25.24 -4.77
N ALA A 204 17.10 -25.66 -3.92
CA ALA A 204 15.71 -25.27 -3.98
C ALA A 204 15.46 -24.14 -2.96
N MET A 205 14.73 -23.10 -3.36
CA MET A 205 14.20 -22.08 -2.45
C MET A 205 12.73 -22.36 -2.23
N PHE A 206 12.35 -22.55 -0.99
CA PHE A 206 10.96 -22.68 -0.59
C PHE A 206 10.46 -21.34 -0.05
N ILE A 207 9.39 -20.83 -0.64
CA ILE A 207 8.69 -19.65 -0.16
C ILE A 207 7.40 -20.16 0.48
N GLY A 208 7.37 -20.18 1.82
CA GLY A 208 6.21 -20.58 2.60
C GLY A 208 5.52 -19.38 3.24
N ASP A 209 4.25 -19.55 3.54
CA ASP A 209 3.49 -18.58 4.32
C ASP A 209 3.83 -18.69 5.81
N GLY A 210 3.62 -17.62 6.59
CA GLY A 210 3.89 -17.62 8.02
C GLY A 210 3.00 -18.62 8.76
N ALA A 211 3.59 -19.57 9.50
CA ALA A 211 2.85 -20.58 10.23
C ALA A 211 1.86 -19.98 11.26
N THR A 212 2.13 -18.77 11.73
CA THR A 212 1.33 -18.04 12.73
C THR A 212 0.05 -17.44 12.17
N ASP A 213 0.01 -17.14 10.86
CA ASP A 213 -1.13 -16.45 10.24
C ASP A 213 -2.21 -17.43 9.73
N GLY A 214 -1.87 -18.70 9.57
CA GLY A 214 -2.75 -19.75 9.03
C GLY A 214 -3.42 -20.66 10.06
N GLY A 215 -3.23 -20.43 11.37
CA GLY A 215 -3.80 -21.30 12.42
C GLY A 215 -3.20 -22.69 12.49
N ILE A 216 -2.06 -22.92 11.87
CA ILE A 216 -1.31 -24.20 11.91
C ILE A 216 -0.26 -24.11 13.01
N ASP A 217 -0.21 -25.13 13.87
CA ASP A 217 0.85 -25.24 14.88
C ASP A 217 2.25 -25.26 14.24
N LEU A 218 3.16 -24.48 14.81
CA LEU A 218 4.53 -24.31 14.26
C LEU A 218 5.29 -25.65 14.11
N ASN A 219 5.05 -26.61 15.02
CA ASN A 219 5.71 -27.91 14.97
C ASN A 219 5.12 -28.78 13.86
N GLU A 220 3.81 -28.72 13.66
CA GLU A 220 3.13 -29.38 12.53
C GLU A 220 3.60 -28.80 11.20
N TYR A 221 3.72 -27.49 11.10
CA TYR A 221 4.25 -26.80 9.91
C TYR A 221 5.70 -27.26 9.61
N LYS A 222 6.59 -27.25 10.62
CA LYS A 222 7.98 -27.74 10.46
C LYS A 222 8.04 -29.21 10.03
N LYS A 223 7.14 -30.04 10.54
CA LYS A 223 7.07 -31.45 10.20
C LYS A 223 6.64 -31.67 8.75
N LYS A 224 5.63 -30.95 8.29
CA LYS A 224 5.18 -30.94 6.89
C LYS A 224 6.27 -30.44 5.94
N LEU A 225 6.95 -29.35 6.32
CA LEU A 225 8.06 -28.80 5.55
C LEU A 225 9.23 -29.78 5.42
N ALA A 226 9.62 -30.44 6.52
CA ALA A 226 10.68 -31.43 6.52
C ALA A 226 10.34 -32.67 5.66
N THR A 227 9.08 -33.06 5.59
CA THR A 227 8.59 -34.14 4.72
C THR A 227 8.67 -33.75 3.25
N LEU A 228 8.26 -32.53 2.91
CA LEU A 228 8.39 -32.00 1.54
C LEU A 228 9.84 -31.90 1.08
N MET A 229 10.72 -31.42 1.95
CA MET A 229 12.17 -31.31 1.63
C MET A 229 12.90 -32.65 1.47
N ARG A 230 12.34 -33.73 1.98
CA ARG A 230 12.88 -35.09 1.77
C ARG A 230 12.41 -35.75 0.48
N ALA A 231 11.35 -35.20 -0.13
CA ALA A 231 10.74 -35.70 -1.36
C ALA A 231 11.30 -35.04 -2.63
N ILE A 232 12.17 -34.03 -2.47
CA ILE A 232 12.89 -33.31 -3.53
C ILE A 232 14.36 -33.77 -3.55
#